data_3e4e441b92fb63825f7c371ae8b1ec84
#
_entry.id   3e4e441b92fb63825f7c371ae8b1ec84
#
_cell.length_a   1.000
_cell.length_b   1.000
_cell.length_c   1.000
_cell.angle_alpha   90.00
_cell.angle_beta   90.00
_cell.angle_gamma   90.00
#
_symmetry.space_group_name_H-M   'P 1'
#
loop_
_entity.id
_entity.type
_entity.pdbx_description
1 polymer ?
#
loop_
_entity_poly.entity_id
_entity_poly.type
_entity_poly.pdbx_seq_one_letter_code
_entity_poly.pdbx_strand_id
1 'polypeptide(L)'
;MSLLTYRELAYEIANNALVSYDDALLPFPIEQINGASVDLTLGDEVLSFRSTGIIDLAKKQTPAMRRIEPRPDGSYELRPGDFVLAHTREVFRMPADVAGHYMLKSSLARAGLQHLFAGFADPTWQGVLTLELVNQTRNQVLLLRPGMKIGQMVFFRGSSPVPDEHSYAMRGQYQGDRTVTPSRGVR
;
A
#
# COMPACT_ATOMS: atom_id res chain seq x y z
N MET A 1 22.30 -1.60 -8.06
CA MET A 1 20.84 -1.50 -7.90
C MET A 1 20.25 -1.13 -9.26
N SER A 2 19.27 -1.88 -9.75
CA SER A 2 18.60 -1.65 -11.03
C SER A 2 17.10 -1.54 -10.83
N LEU A 3 16.45 -0.66 -11.60
CA LEU A 3 14.99 -0.57 -11.69
C LEU A 3 14.49 -1.75 -12.52
N LEU A 4 13.46 -2.47 -12.03
CA LEU A 4 12.82 -3.52 -12.80
C LEU A 4 11.91 -2.90 -13.87
N THR A 5 12.09 -3.36 -15.11
CA THR A 5 11.31 -2.93 -16.26
C THR A 5 10.27 -3.98 -16.65
N TYR A 6 9.40 -3.67 -17.61
CA TYR A 6 8.25 -4.49 -18.01
C TYR A 6 8.51 -5.99 -18.08
N ARG A 7 9.59 -6.42 -18.76
CA ARG A 7 9.90 -7.85 -18.92
C ARG A 7 10.30 -8.53 -17.62
N GLU A 8 11.07 -7.83 -16.79
CA GLU A 8 11.50 -8.31 -15.49
C GLU A 8 10.31 -8.37 -14.53
N LEU A 9 9.45 -7.34 -14.53
CA LEU A 9 8.20 -7.33 -13.73
C LEU A 9 7.29 -8.48 -14.13
N ALA A 10 7.04 -8.68 -15.41
CA ALA A 10 6.21 -9.78 -15.92
C ALA A 10 6.77 -11.15 -15.50
N TYR A 11 8.10 -11.32 -15.57
CA TYR A 11 8.77 -12.54 -15.13
C TYR A 11 8.62 -12.78 -13.63
N GLU A 12 8.91 -11.76 -12.79
CA GLU A 12 8.82 -11.88 -11.33
C GLU A 12 7.38 -12.13 -10.85
N ILE A 13 6.40 -11.50 -11.49
CA ILE A 13 4.99 -11.72 -11.16
C ILE A 13 4.57 -13.15 -11.53
N ALA A 14 4.91 -13.61 -12.72
CA ALA A 14 4.49 -14.92 -13.20
C ALA A 14 5.18 -16.09 -12.48
N ASN A 15 6.46 -15.95 -12.11
CA ASN A 15 7.27 -17.06 -11.61
C ASN A 15 7.50 -16.99 -10.09
N ASN A 16 7.52 -15.80 -9.50
CA ASN A 16 7.86 -15.59 -8.09
C ASN A 16 6.72 -14.97 -7.28
N ALA A 17 5.57 -14.72 -7.91
CA ALA A 17 4.39 -14.08 -7.30
C ALA A 17 4.73 -12.75 -6.59
N LEU A 18 5.65 -11.96 -7.18
CA LEU A 18 6.08 -10.67 -6.65
C LEU A 18 4.88 -9.79 -6.28
N VAL A 19 3.86 -9.77 -7.15
CA VAL A 19 2.55 -9.16 -6.92
C VAL A 19 1.48 -10.15 -7.39
N SER A 20 0.44 -10.33 -6.58
CA SER A 20 -0.69 -11.23 -6.87
C SER A 20 -1.98 -10.65 -6.29
N TYR A 21 -3.10 -11.28 -6.58
CA TYR A 21 -4.32 -11.12 -5.78
C TYR A 21 -4.39 -12.20 -4.69
N ASP A 22 -5.17 -11.93 -3.64
CA ASP A 22 -5.35 -12.90 -2.54
C ASP A 22 -6.05 -14.18 -3.01
N ASP A 23 -6.90 -14.06 -4.03
CA ASP A 23 -7.43 -15.21 -4.76
C ASP A 23 -6.37 -15.75 -5.75
N ALA A 24 -5.67 -16.78 -5.32
CA ALA A 24 -4.62 -17.44 -6.10
C ALA A 24 -5.12 -18.09 -7.42
N LEU A 25 -6.44 -18.16 -7.64
CA LEU A 25 -7.04 -18.69 -8.86
C LEU A 25 -7.11 -17.63 -9.98
N LEU A 26 -6.97 -16.36 -9.66
CA LEU A 26 -7.01 -15.29 -10.64
C LEU A 26 -5.57 -14.90 -11.07
N PRO A 27 -5.26 -15.00 -12.38
CA PRO A 27 -3.96 -14.51 -12.87
C PRO A 27 -3.87 -13.00 -12.66
N PHE A 28 -2.67 -12.51 -12.35
CA PHE A 28 -2.44 -11.07 -12.24
C PHE A 28 -2.63 -10.41 -13.62
N PRO A 29 -3.43 -9.32 -13.72
CA PRO A 29 -3.72 -8.68 -14.99
C PRO A 29 -2.47 -8.04 -15.59
N ILE A 30 -2.07 -8.47 -16.79
CA ILE A 30 -0.88 -7.97 -17.46
C ILE A 30 -0.98 -6.47 -17.81
N GLU A 31 -2.18 -5.96 -17.99
CA GLU A 31 -2.48 -4.55 -18.24
C GLU A 31 -2.21 -3.63 -17.05
N GLN A 32 -1.98 -4.17 -15.86
CA GLN A 32 -1.47 -3.42 -14.71
C GLN A 32 0.05 -3.25 -14.73
N ILE A 33 0.77 -3.97 -15.57
CA ILE A 33 2.21 -3.86 -15.72
C ILE A 33 2.53 -2.76 -16.72
N ASN A 34 3.14 -1.67 -16.23
CA ASN A 34 3.63 -0.56 -17.06
C ASN A 34 5.10 -0.76 -17.44
N GLY A 35 5.70 0.20 -18.14
CA GLY A 35 7.10 0.14 -18.57
C GLY A 35 8.11 -0.11 -17.46
N ALA A 36 7.87 0.41 -16.23
CA ALA A 36 8.76 0.25 -15.08
C ALA A 36 7.99 0.32 -13.73
N SER A 37 6.72 0.00 -13.73
CA SER A 37 5.89 -0.02 -12.51
C SER A 37 4.72 -0.95 -12.68
N VAL A 38 4.07 -1.29 -11.56
CA VAL A 38 2.82 -2.03 -11.51
C VAL A 38 1.74 -1.13 -10.93
N ASP A 39 0.62 -0.96 -11.65
CA ASP A 39 -0.54 -0.24 -11.13
C ASP A 39 -1.17 -1.02 -9.97
N LEU A 40 -1.59 -0.29 -8.95
CA LEU A 40 -2.22 -0.85 -7.76
C LEU A 40 -3.62 -0.31 -7.60
N THR A 41 -4.50 -1.16 -7.10
CA THR A 41 -5.92 -0.85 -6.90
C THR A 41 -6.27 -0.77 -5.41
N LEU A 42 -7.26 0.07 -5.10
CA LEU A 42 -7.74 0.27 -3.74
C LEU A 42 -8.51 -0.96 -3.26
N GLY A 43 -8.21 -1.42 -2.06
CA GLY A 43 -8.97 -2.45 -1.34
C GLY A 43 -10.36 -1.95 -0.90
N ASP A 44 -11.08 -2.80 -0.21
CA ASP A 44 -12.47 -2.58 0.18
C ASP A 44 -12.64 -2.20 1.66
N GLU A 45 -11.56 -2.02 2.38
CA GLU A 45 -11.58 -1.64 3.79
C GLU A 45 -10.86 -0.30 4.01
N VAL A 46 -11.54 0.60 4.73
CA VAL A 46 -11.03 1.92 5.08
C VAL A 46 -11.25 2.18 6.56
N LEU A 47 -10.19 2.62 7.25
CA LEU A 47 -10.24 2.98 8.67
C LEU A 47 -10.04 4.48 8.86
N SER A 48 -10.69 5.05 9.88
CA SER A 48 -10.45 6.42 10.38
C SER A 48 -10.21 6.42 11.88
N PHE A 49 -9.69 7.52 12.40
CA PHE A 49 -9.57 7.68 13.85
C PHE A 49 -10.95 7.62 14.50
N ARG A 50 -11.02 6.87 15.61
CA ARG A 50 -12.26 6.69 16.38
C ARG A 50 -12.56 7.91 17.27
N SER A 51 -11.53 8.59 17.75
CA SER A 51 -11.65 9.68 18.71
C SER A 51 -10.58 10.73 18.49
N THR A 52 -10.80 11.91 18.99
CA THR A 52 -9.79 12.96 19.15
C THR A 52 -8.93 12.70 20.39
N GLY A 53 -7.70 13.16 20.40
CA GLY A 53 -6.80 13.00 21.54
C GLY A 53 -5.35 13.23 21.19
N ILE A 54 -4.48 12.98 22.14
CA ILE A 54 -3.04 13.02 21.98
C ILE A 54 -2.54 11.60 21.73
N ILE A 55 -1.73 11.42 20.71
CA ILE A 55 -1.02 10.17 20.41
C ILE A 55 0.45 10.44 20.71
N ASP A 56 0.99 9.82 21.74
CA ASP A 56 2.43 9.88 22.05
C ASP A 56 3.16 8.79 21.23
N LEU A 57 3.74 9.21 20.13
CA LEU A 57 4.43 8.29 19.21
C LEU A 57 5.64 7.59 19.86
N ALA A 58 6.30 8.23 20.84
CA ALA A 58 7.43 7.64 21.56
C ALA A 58 7.01 6.52 22.53
N LYS A 59 5.75 6.49 22.95
CA LYS A 59 5.22 5.48 23.89
C LYS A 59 4.60 4.26 23.21
N LYS A 60 4.78 4.08 21.92
CA LYS A 60 4.19 2.99 21.14
C LYS A 60 2.65 2.94 21.25
N GLN A 61 2.01 4.08 21.40
CA GLN A 61 0.58 4.15 21.44
C GLN A 61 0.00 3.85 20.07
N THR A 62 -0.94 2.91 20.03
CA THR A 62 -1.70 2.59 18.82
C THR A 62 -2.98 3.44 18.83
N PRO A 63 -3.19 4.31 17.84
CA PRO A 63 -4.42 5.09 17.77
C PRO A 63 -5.63 4.17 17.59
N ALA A 64 -6.70 4.45 18.32
CA ALA A 64 -7.94 3.73 18.12
C ALA A 64 -8.54 4.11 16.76
N MET A 65 -8.71 3.10 15.90
CA MET A 65 -9.32 3.26 14.59
C MET A 65 -10.70 2.61 14.55
N ARG A 66 -11.53 3.04 13.62
CA ARG A 66 -12.82 2.42 13.32
C ARG A 66 -12.93 2.21 11.82
N ARG A 67 -13.61 1.16 11.40
CA ARG A 67 -14.00 0.97 10.01
C ARG A 67 -14.98 2.05 9.60
N ILE A 68 -14.81 2.58 8.40
CA ILE A 68 -15.77 3.48 7.77
C ILE A 68 -16.73 2.62 6.95
N GLU A 69 -18.03 2.82 7.16
CA GLU A 69 -19.03 2.18 6.30
C GLU A 69 -19.06 2.91 4.96
N PRO A 70 -19.07 2.17 3.84
CA PRO A 70 -19.20 2.78 2.53
C PRO A 70 -20.59 3.40 2.35
N ARG A 71 -20.71 4.37 1.45
CA ARG A 71 -21.96 4.93 0.97
C ARG A 71 -22.79 3.84 0.25
N PRO A 72 -24.09 4.07 -0.01
CA PRO A 72 -24.91 3.09 -0.74
C PRO A 72 -24.40 2.74 -2.13
N ASP A 73 -23.60 3.61 -2.75
CA ASP A 73 -22.95 3.39 -4.05
C ASP A 73 -21.58 2.68 -3.93
N GLY A 74 -21.21 2.21 -2.73
CA GLY A 74 -19.96 1.51 -2.44
C GLY A 74 -18.74 2.42 -2.31
N SER A 75 -18.88 3.74 -2.41
CA SER A 75 -17.76 4.68 -2.27
C SER A 75 -17.52 5.10 -0.83
N TYR A 76 -16.28 5.53 -0.54
CA TYR A 76 -15.87 6.15 0.72
C TYR A 76 -15.69 7.65 0.52
N GLU A 77 -16.28 8.44 1.40
CA GLU A 77 -16.22 9.90 1.38
C GLU A 77 -15.06 10.40 2.22
N LEU A 78 -14.15 11.19 1.62
CA LEU A 78 -13.10 11.91 2.31
C LEU A 78 -13.39 13.42 2.23
N ARG A 79 -13.70 14.03 3.34
CA ARG A 79 -13.87 15.49 3.48
C ARG A 79 -12.50 16.17 3.51
N PRO A 80 -12.44 17.49 3.28
CA PRO A 80 -11.21 18.24 3.43
C PRO A 80 -10.53 17.99 4.78
N GLY A 81 -9.26 17.60 4.76
CA GLY A 81 -8.47 17.28 5.95
C GLY A 81 -8.67 15.88 6.54
N ASP A 82 -9.61 15.08 6.02
CA ASP A 82 -9.77 13.70 6.49
C ASP A 82 -8.50 12.88 6.20
N PHE A 83 -8.04 12.17 7.23
CA PHE A 83 -7.02 11.14 7.17
C PHE A 83 -7.66 9.77 7.31
N VAL A 84 -7.31 8.85 6.44
CA VAL A 84 -7.75 7.46 6.49
C VAL A 84 -6.60 6.50 6.22
N LEU A 85 -6.73 5.29 6.76
CA LEU A 85 -5.95 4.13 6.34
C LEU A 85 -6.81 3.30 5.38
N ALA A 86 -6.20 2.90 4.28
CA ALA A 86 -6.76 1.96 3.33
C ALA A 86 -5.70 0.89 3.01
N HIS A 87 -5.97 -0.01 2.05
CA HIS A 87 -4.97 -0.99 1.62
C HIS A 87 -5.06 -1.23 0.11
N THR A 88 -4.02 -1.84 -0.44
CA THR A 88 -4.03 -2.35 -1.81
C THR A 88 -4.82 -3.66 -1.88
N ARG A 89 -5.50 -3.92 -3.01
CA ARG A 89 -6.05 -5.26 -3.28
C ARG A 89 -4.93 -6.27 -3.57
N GLU A 90 -3.85 -5.78 -4.11
CA GLU A 90 -2.67 -6.57 -4.46
C GLU A 90 -1.94 -7.01 -3.20
N VAL A 91 -1.51 -8.26 -3.22
CA VAL A 91 -0.65 -8.90 -2.22
C VAL A 91 0.76 -8.97 -2.77
N PHE A 92 1.71 -8.58 -1.97
CA PHE A 92 3.12 -8.58 -2.31
C PHE A 92 3.85 -9.74 -1.66
N ARG A 93 4.86 -10.26 -2.36
CA ARG A 93 5.86 -11.20 -1.85
C ARG A 93 7.22 -10.74 -2.34
N MET A 94 7.87 -9.91 -1.54
CA MET A 94 9.15 -9.32 -1.91
C MET A 94 10.28 -10.35 -1.85
N PRO A 95 11.02 -10.58 -2.95
CA PRO A 95 12.26 -11.37 -2.92
C PRO A 95 13.30 -10.74 -2.00
N ALA A 96 14.28 -11.52 -1.57
CA ALA A 96 15.32 -11.04 -0.66
C ALA A 96 16.26 -9.99 -1.26
N ASP A 97 16.24 -9.82 -2.57
CA ASP A 97 17.04 -8.85 -3.32
C ASP A 97 16.22 -7.73 -3.98
N VAL A 98 14.89 -7.69 -3.75
CA VAL A 98 14.00 -6.69 -4.36
C VAL A 98 13.32 -5.85 -3.30
N ALA A 99 13.44 -4.52 -3.44
CA ALA A 99 12.67 -3.52 -2.69
C ALA A 99 11.64 -2.86 -3.59
N GLY A 100 10.55 -2.35 -3.00
CA GLY A 100 9.52 -1.59 -3.71
C GLY A 100 9.32 -0.20 -3.15
N HIS A 101 8.83 0.72 -3.99
CA HIS A 101 8.41 2.05 -3.55
C HIS A 101 7.06 2.40 -4.17
N TYR A 102 6.08 2.59 -3.32
CA TYR A 102 4.72 3.02 -3.71
C TYR A 102 4.70 4.50 -4.06
N MET A 103 3.98 4.83 -5.11
CA MET A 103 3.72 6.20 -5.55
C MET A 103 2.23 6.36 -5.87
N LEU A 104 1.62 7.42 -5.36
CA LEU A 104 0.24 7.78 -5.73
C LEU A 104 0.13 8.05 -7.24
N LYS A 105 -0.99 7.71 -7.87
CA LYS A 105 -1.23 8.13 -9.26
C LYS A 105 -1.29 9.64 -9.36
N SER A 106 -0.54 10.22 -10.29
CA SER A 106 -0.43 11.68 -10.46
C SER A 106 -1.77 12.36 -10.72
N SER A 107 -2.72 11.68 -11.37
CA SER A 107 -4.08 12.18 -11.58
C SER A 107 -4.84 12.40 -10.26
N LEU A 108 -4.64 11.51 -9.28
CA LEU A 108 -5.27 11.63 -7.96
C LEU A 108 -4.59 12.71 -7.11
N ALA A 109 -3.26 12.81 -7.19
CA ALA A 109 -2.52 13.89 -6.54
C ALA A 109 -2.96 15.27 -7.07
N ARG A 110 -3.20 15.40 -8.37
CA ARG A 110 -3.74 16.64 -8.98
C ARG A 110 -5.18 16.95 -8.56
N ALA A 111 -5.94 15.96 -8.14
CA ALA A 111 -7.27 16.15 -7.55
C ALA A 111 -7.23 16.49 -6.06
N GLY A 112 -6.03 16.53 -5.45
CA GLY A 112 -5.84 16.88 -4.04
C GLY A 112 -5.79 15.69 -3.09
N LEU A 113 -5.79 14.45 -3.58
CA LEU A 113 -5.49 13.29 -2.75
C LEU A 113 -3.98 13.21 -2.53
N GLN A 114 -3.56 12.91 -1.31
CA GLN A 114 -2.15 12.71 -0.96
C GLN A 114 -1.98 11.42 -0.16
N HIS A 115 -0.83 10.75 -0.34
CA HIS A 115 -0.33 9.75 0.59
C HIS A 115 0.90 10.29 1.32
N LEU A 116 1.18 9.81 2.53
CA LEU A 116 2.20 10.38 3.41
C LEU A 116 3.61 9.83 3.18
N PHE A 117 3.92 9.35 1.97
CA PHE A 117 5.24 8.84 1.55
C PHE A 117 5.79 7.65 2.35
N ALA A 118 4.96 6.94 3.10
CA ALA A 118 5.36 5.75 3.87
C ALA A 118 5.27 4.44 3.05
N GLY A 119 5.54 4.51 1.76
CA GLY A 119 5.29 3.42 0.80
C GLY A 119 6.52 2.56 0.48
N PHE A 120 7.52 2.44 1.38
CA PHE A 120 8.67 1.57 1.13
C PHE A 120 8.35 0.12 1.52
N ALA A 121 8.53 -0.79 0.57
CA ALA A 121 8.39 -2.22 0.74
C ALA A 121 9.79 -2.85 0.80
N ASP A 122 10.17 -3.31 1.98
CA ASP A 122 11.48 -3.93 2.21
C ASP A 122 11.61 -5.29 1.52
N PRO A 123 12.83 -5.72 1.17
CA PRO A 123 13.09 -7.11 0.80
C PRO A 123 12.58 -8.08 1.87
N THR A 124 12.01 -9.21 1.45
CA THR A 124 11.38 -10.27 2.26
C THR A 124 10.03 -9.90 2.90
N TRP A 125 9.54 -8.66 2.75
CA TRP A 125 8.20 -8.31 3.20
C TRP A 125 7.12 -9.00 2.38
N GLN A 126 6.03 -9.40 3.05
CA GLN A 126 4.84 -9.98 2.42
C GLN A 126 3.59 -9.37 3.03
N GLY A 127 2.56 -9.19 2.21
CA GLY A 127 1.26 -8.71 2.66
C GLY A 127 0.61 -7.73 1.68
N VAL A 128 -0.50 -7.14 2.09
CA VAL A 128 -1.09 -5.98 1.43
C VAL A 128 -0.42 -4.71 1.94
N LEU A 129 -0.29 -3.69 1.09
CA LEU A 129 0.26 -2.41 1.51
C LEU A 129 -0.85 -1.57 2.14
N THR A 130 -0.65 -1.16 3.40
CA THR A 130 -1.49 -0.12 4.02
C THR A 130 -1.14 1.23 3.43
N LEU A 131 -2.15 2.02 3.10
CA LEU A 131 -2.05 3.33 2.47
C LEU A 131 -2.56 4.40 3.44
N GLU A 132 -1.73 5.38 3.75
CA GLU A 132 -2.10 6.58 4.52
C GLU A 132 -2.59 7.65 3.52
N LEU A 133 -3.89 7.90 3.49
CA LEU A 133 -4.50 8.81 2.52
C LEU A 133 -5.09 10.03 3.20
N VAL A 134 -4.86 11.21 2.61
CA VAL A 134 -5.35 12.50 3.09
C VAL A 134 -5.98 13.28 1.95
N ASN A 135 -7.15 13.88 2.20
CA ASN A 135 -7.72 14.88 1.32
C ASN A 135 -7.12 16.26 1.64
N GLN A 136 -6.23 16.75 0.78
CA GLN A 136 -5.54 18.05 0.92
C GLN A 136 -6.31 19.22 0.29
N THR A 137 -7.51 19.00 -0.24
CA THR A 137 -8.32 20.09 -0.77
C THR A 137 -8.88 20.95 0.37
N ARG A 138 -9.28 22.18 0.06
CA ARG A 138 -9.89 23.08 1.06
C ARG A 138 -11.40 22.90 1.16
N ASN A 139 -12.06 22.52 0.06
CA ASN A 139 -13.51 22.59 -0.06
C ASN A 139 -14.12 21.50 -0.96
N GLN A 140 -13.33 20.52 -1.41
CA GLN A 140 -13.82 19.41 -2.24
C GLN A 140 -13.86 18.13 -1.42
N VAL A 141 -14.96 17.40 -1.56
CA VAL A 141 -15.06 16.03 -1.05
C VAL A 141 -14.53 15.10 -2.12
N LEU A 142 -13.63 14.19 -1.75
CA LEU A 142 -13.13 13.16 -2.64
C LEU A 142 -13.86 11.84 -2.38
N LEU A 143 -14.20 11.12 -3.44
CA LEU A 143 -14.80 9.80 -3.35
C LEU A 143 -13.76 8.74 -3.74
N LEU A 144 -13.47 7.83 -2.84
CA LEU A 144 -12.66 6.64 -3.11
C LEU A 144 -13.58 5.46 -3.39
N ARG A 145 -13.23 4.64 -4.40
CA ARG A 145 -13.99 3.44 -4.75
C ARG A 145 -13.09 2.22 -4.72
N PRO A 146 -13.46 1.13 -4.05
CA PRO A 146 -12.74 -0.14 -4.16
C PRO A 146 -12.51 -0.54 -5.61
N GLY A 147 -11.32 -1.05 -5.91
CA GLY A 147 -10.90 -1.45 -7.26
C GLY A 147 -10.43 -0.30 -8.16
N MET A 148 -10.56 0.97 -7.77
CA MET A 148 -9.98 2.07 -8.55
C MET A 148 -8.44 2.02 -8.51
N LYS A 149 -7.77 2.40 -9.59
CA LYS A 149 -6.31 2.54 -9.59
C LYS A 149 -5.93 3.69 -8.65
N ILE A 150 -5.26 3.34 -7.54
CA ILE A 150 -4.90 4.29 -6.49
C ILE A 150 -3.44 4.74 -6.60
N GLY A 151 -2.56 3.85 -6.99
CA GLY A 151 -1.14 4.10 -7.05
C GLY A 151 -0.42 3.21 -8.04
N GLN A 152 0.89 3.21 -7.94
CA GLN A 152 1.78 2.31 -8.65
C GLN A 152 2.98 1.97 -7.78
N MET A 153 3.52 0.78 -7.93
CA MET A 153 4.74 0.34 -7.27
C MET A 153 5.86 0.27 -8.29
N VAL A 154 6.98 0.89 -7.99
CA VAL A 154 8.27 0.68 -8.70
C VAL A 154 9.12 -0.28 -7.88
N PHE A 155 9.91 -1.11 -8.53
CA PHE A 155 10.72 -2.15 -7.89
C PHE A 155 12.19 -1.99 -8.26
N PHE A 156 13.04 -2.20 -7.27
CA PHE A 156 14.49 -2.06 -7.40
C PHE A 156 15.17 -3.35 -6.96
N ARG A 157 16.03 -3.91 -7.82
CA ARG A 157 16.86 -5.06 -7.47
C ARG A 157 18.18 -4.60 -6.89
N GLY A 158 18.51 -5.10 -5.71
CA GLY A 158 19.79 -4.95 -5.06
C GLY A 158 20.89 -5.75 -5.77
N SER A 159 22.15 -5.51 -5.40
CA SER A 159 23.30 -6.26 -5.91
C SER A 159 23.47 -7.63 -5.24
N SER A 160 22.82 -7.84 -4.11
CA SER A 160 22.82 -9.09 -3.33
C SER A 160 21.56 -9.23 -2.49
N PRO A 161 21.15 -10.44 -2.14
CA PRO A 161 20.07 -10.66 -1.17
C PRO A 161 20.41 -10.10 0.21
N VAL A 162 19.39 -9.65 0.93
CA VAL A 162 19.50 -9.29 2.35
C VAL A 162 19.69 -10.55 3.17
N PRO A 163 20.69 -10.61 4.10
CA PRO A 163 20.85 -11.72 5.01
C PRO A 163 19.62 -11.93 5.90
N ASP A 164 19.33 -13.18 6.26
CA ASP A 164 18.11 -13.55 7.00
C ASP A 164 17.95 -12.75 8.31
N GLU A 165 19.02 -12.56 9.06
CA GLU A 165 19.03 -11.82 10.33
C GLU A 165 18.72 -10.32 10.17
N HIS A 166 18.82 -9.79 8.95
CA HIS A 166 18.48 -8.40 8.59
C HIS A 166 17.17 -8.28 7.80
N SER A 167 16.55 -9.41 7.49
CA SER A 167 15.34 -9.47 6.67
C SER A 167 14.13 -8.82 7.37
N TYR A 168 13.20 -8.31 6.59
CA TYR A 168 11.92 -7.83 7.12
C TYR A 168 11.11 -8.96 7.74
N ALA A 169 11.23 -10.19 7.22
CA ALA A 169 10.58 -11.37 7.77
C ALA A 169 10.95 -11.59 9.24
N MET A 170 12.19 -11.28 9.64
CA MET A 170 12.67 -11.41 11.02
C MET A 170 12.44 -10.14 11.86
N ARG A 171 12.52 -8.97 11.27
CA ARG A 171 12.55 -7.69 11.99
C ARG A 171 11.29 -6.83 11.80
N GLY A 172 10.51 -7.09 10.76
CA GLY A 172 9.35 -6.26 10.41
C GLY A 172 8.19 -6.39 11.38
N GLN A 173 7.37 -5.35 11.45
CA GLN A 173 6.18 -5.34 12.30
C GLN A 173 4.90 -5.72 11.54
N TYR A 174 4.88 -5.57 10.21
CA TYR A 174 3.68 -5.70 9.36
C TYR A 174 3.82 -6.87 8.38
N GLN A 175 4.50 -7.94 8.81
CA GLN A 175 4.68 -9.15 8.01
C GLN A 175 3.39 -9.95 7.94
N GLY A 176 2.94 -10.27 6.72
CA GLY A 176 1.79 -11.14 6.48
C GLY A 176 0.42 -10.48 6.67
N ASP A 177 0.35 -9.16 6.83
CA ASP A 177 -0.92 -8.44 6.94
C ASP A 177 -1.75 -8.61 5.66
N ARG A 178 -3.05 -8.90 5.81
CA ARG A 178 -3.99 -9.17 4.70
C ARG A 178 -5.11 -8.13 4.60
N THR A 179 -5.19 -7.24 5.56
CA THR A 179 -6.16 -6.14 5.61
C THR A 179 -5.45 -4.86 6.03
N VAL A 180 -6.17 -3.76 6.04
CA VAL A 180 -5.65 -2.49 6.53
C VAL A 180 -5.26 -2.60 8.00
N THR A 181 -4.02 -2.24 8.32
CA THR A 181 -3.47 -2.39 9.67
C THR A 181 -3.12 -1.03 10.29
N PRO A 182 -3.67 -0.70 11.47
CA PRO A 182 -3.27 0.48 12.24
C PRO A 182 -1.81 0.44 12.68
N SER A 183 -1.27 1.62 13.03
CA SER A 183 0.09 1.72 13.59
C SER A 183 0.26 0.80 14.80
N ARG A 184 1.36 0.03 14.81
CA ARG A 184 1.81 -0.77 15.98
C ARG A 184 2.83 -0.03 16.84
N GLY A 185 2.96 1.28 16.63
CA GLY A 185 3.93 2.13 17.31
C GLY A 185 5.34 2.03 16.69
N VAL A 186 6.23 2.91 17.13
CA VAL A 186 7.64 2.93 16.69
C VAL A 186 8.44 1.95 17.54
N ARG A 187 9.32 1.16 16.91
CA ARG A 187 10.27 0.27 17.60
C ARG A 187 11.46 1.04 18.15
#